data_11fc809c963ada2a57dc9ced728592a0
#
_entry.id   11fc809c963ada2a57dc9ced728592a0
#
_cell.length_a   1.000
_cell.length_b   1.000
_cell.length_c   1.000
_cell.angle_alpha   90.00
_cell.angle_beta   90.00
_cell.angle_gamma   90.00
#
_symmetry.space_group_name_H-M   'P 1'
#
loop_
_entity.id
_entity.type
_entity.pdbx_description
1 polymer ?
#
loop_
_entity_poly.entity_id
_entity_poly.type
_entity_poly.pdbx_seq_one_letter_code
_entity_poly.pdbx_strand_id
1 'polypeptide(L)'
;MKDVQGLIVSYKQEKAVVDMVGWIVALISGALMSIQGVMNTEVTKQTSLWVSTGWVQLSALIVCIAAWLIRDRSSVTALMDVSPKYMLLGGVIGAFITLTVIVSMNRLGPARAVQLIVVSQIAVAYLIELFGLFGVEKTEFQRSEEHTSELQSRQV
;
A
#
# COMPACT_ATOMS: atom_id res chain seq x y z
N MET A 1 -36.26 19.68 -5.90
CA MET A 1 -35.28 20.03 -4.84
C MET A 1 -35.08 18.87 -3.82
N LYS A 2 -36.08 18.05 -3.48
CA LYS A 2 -35.93 16.91 -2.57
C LYS A 2 -35.06 15.77 -3.12
N ASP A 3 -35.08 15.51 -4.41
CA ASP A 3 -34.29 14.43 -5.06
C ASP A 3 -32.77 14.67 -5.06
N VAL A 4 -32.35 15.90 -5.22
CA VAL A 4 -30.90 16.24 -5.24
C VAL A 4 -30.26 16.06 -3.86
N GLN A 5 -30.97 16.41 -2.79
CA GLN A 5 -30.50 16.17 -1.42
C GLN A 5 -30.42 14.67 -1.10
N GLY A 6 -31.38 13.88 -1.55
CA GLY A 6 -31.36 12.42 -1.41
C GLY A 6 -30.14 11.78 -2.12
N LEU A 7 -29.84 12.21 -3.32
CA LEU A 7 -28.66 11.77 -4.08
C LEU A 7 -27.33 12.15 -3.40
N ILE A 8 -27.26 13.36 -2.86
CA ILE A 8 -26.04 13.81 -2.14
C ILE A 8 -25.82 12.99 -0.87
N VAL A 9 -26.89 12.70 -0.12
CA VAL A 9 -26.81 11.88 1.10
C VAL A 9 -26.41 10.46 0.76
N SER A 10 -26.99 9.85 -0.28
CA SER A 10 -26.62 8.52 -0.76
C SER A 10 -25.15 8.44 -1.18
N TYR A 11 -24.67 9.39 -1.97
CA TYR A 11 -23.28 9.48 -2.39
C TYR A 11 -22.31 9.62 -1.20
N LYS A 12 -22.63 10.46 -0.21
CA LYS A 12 -21.82 10.62 1.00
C LYS A 12 -21.75 9.33 1.83
N GLN A 13 -22.88 8.61 1.95
CA GLN A 13 -22.91 7.34 2.66
C GLN A 13 -22.08 6.28 1.93
N GLU A 14 -22.21 6.16 0.62
CA GLU A 14 -21.43 5.22 -0.17
C GLU A 14 -19.93 5.52 -0.06
N LYS A 15 -19.53 6.78 -0.19
CA LYS A 15 -18.14 7.20 -0.01
C LYS A 15 -17.62 6.86 1.39
N ALA A 16 -18.38 7.13 2.44
CA ALA A 16 -18.00 6.82 3.82
C ALA A 16 -17.79 5.31 4.04
N VAL A 17 -18.63 4.46 3.43
CA VAL A 17 -18.48 3.00 3.50
C VAL A 17 -17.21 2.54 2.77
N VAL A 18 -16.94 3.08 1.57
CA VAL A 18 -15.73 2.77 0.80
C VAL A 18 -14.48 3.17 1.58
N ASP A 19 -14.47 4.36 2.16
CA ASP A 19 -13.36 4.85 2.98
C ASP A 19 -13.14 3.97 4.21
N MET A 20 -14.20 3.57 4.91
CA MET A 20 -14.13 2.68 6.07
C MET A 20 -13.54 1.31 5.71
N VAL A 21 -13.96 0.71 4.59
CA VAL A 21 -13.39 -0.56 4.10
C VAL A 21 -11.90 -0.38 3.80
N GLY A 22 -11.51 0.72 3.17
CA GLY A 22 -10.11 1.06 2.91
C GLY A 22 -9.26 1.10 4.18
N TRP A 23 -9.75 1.76 5.23
CA TRP A 23 -9.07 1.81 6.53
C TRP A 23 -8.88 0.43 7.17
N ILE A 24 -9.91 -0.41 7.18
CA ILE A 24 -9.85 -1.76 7.73
C ILE A 24 -8.83 -2.61 6.96
N VAL A 25 -8.89 -2.58 5.63
CA VAL A 25 -7.95 -3.33 4.77
C VAL A 25 -6.51 -2.86 4.99
N ALA A 26 -6.26 -1.56 5.12
CA ALA A 26 -4.93 -1.03 5.39
C ALA A 26 -4.37 -1.52 6.74
N LEU A 27 -5.19 -1.54 7.80
CA LEU A 27 -4.80 -2.07 9.11
C LEU A 27 -4.46 -3.56 9.04
N ILE A 28 -5.28 -4.35 8.34
CA ILE A 28 -5.03 -5.78 8.14
C ILE A 28 -3.72 -5.98 7.36
N SER A 29 -3.48 -5.20 6.30
CA SER A 29 -2.26 -5.28 5.51
C SER A 29 -1.01 -5.01 6.35
N GLY A 30 -1.04 -3.99 7.20
CA GLY A 30 0.07 -3.69 8.12
C GLY A 30 0.34 -4.82 9.11
N ALA A 31 -0.71 -5.42 9.67
CA ALA A 31 -0.59 -6.57 10.57
C ALA A 31 0.02 -7.79 9.85
N LEU A 32 -0.48 -8.10 8.65
CA LEU A 32 0.03 -9.21 7.84
C LEU A 32 1.49 -9.02 7.44
N MET A 33 1.91 -7.80 7.08
CA MET A 33 3.31 -7.47 6.78
C MET A 33 4.22 -7.73 7.99
N SER A 34 3.78 -7.37 9.19
CA SER A 34 4.55 -7.60 10.41
C SER A 34 4.68 -9.09 10.73
N ILE A 35 3.59 -9.84 10.64
CA ILE A 35 3.59 -11.30 10.83
C ILE A 35 4.50 -11.99 9.81
N GLN A 36 4.35 -11.67 8.53
CA GLN A 36 5.17 -12.21 7.45
C GLN A 36 6.66 -11.92 7.68
N GLY A 37 7.01 -10.70 8.08
CA GLY A 37 8.39 -10.32 8.34
C GLY A 37 9.02 -11.14 9.47
N VAL A 38 8.29 -11.36 10.57
CA VAL A 38 8.75 -12.21 11.68
C VAL A 38 8.91 -13.66 11.23
N MET A 39 7.91 -14.23 10.56
CA MET A 39 7.97 -15.62 10.06
C MET A 39 9.16 -15.83 9.12
N ASN A 40 9.38 -14.94 8.16
CA ASN A 40 10.48 -15.01 7.22
C ASN A 40 11.84 -14.90 7.93
N THR A 41 11.91 -14.09 8.98
CA THR A 41 13.12 -13.96 9.82
C THR A 41 13.41 -15.26 10.55
N GLU A 42 12.42 -15.94 11.09
CA GLU A 42 12.60 -17.25 11.76
C GLU A 42 12.98 -18.35 10.77
N VAL A 43 12.40 -18.38 9.58
CA VAL A 43 12.81 -19.30 8.52
C VAL A 43 14.26 -19.06 8.10
N THR A 44 14.67 -17.79 8.02
CA THR A 44 16.05 -17.43 7.67
C THR A 44 17.07 -17.93 8.69
N LYS A 45 16.75 -17.96 9.98
CA LYS A 45 17.62 -18.50 11.03
C LYS A 45 17.87 -20.01 10.89
N GLN A 46 16.92 -20.72 10.30
CA GLN A 46 16.99 -22.18 10.13
C GLN A 46 17.51 -22.58 8.74
N THR A 47 17.57 -21.64 7.79
CA THR A 47 17.98 -21.91 6.41
C THR A 47 19.04 -20.90 5.95
N SER A 48 18.68 -20.01 5.06
CA SER A 48 19.50 -18.86 4.64
C SER A 48 18.61 -17.73 4.16
N LEU A 49 19.16 -16.54 4.09
CA LEU A 49 18.47 -15.34 3.59
C LEU A 49 17.88 -15.57 2.18
N TRP A 50 18.65 -16.18 1.30
CA TRP A 50 18.25 -16.43 -0.09
C TRP A 50 17.18 -17.52 -0.21
N VAL A 51 17.30 -18.59 0.56
CA VAL A 51 16.30 -19.68 0.59
C VAL A 51 14.97 -19.16 1.15
N SER A 52 15.00 -18.44 2.26
CA SER A 52 13.80 -17.83 2.86
C SER A 52 13.11 -16.88 1.89
N THR A 53 13.86 -15.96 1.30
CA THR A 53 13.30 -15.00 0.33
C THR A 53 12.74 -15.69 -0.90
N GLY A 54 13.46 -16.66 -1.46
CA GLY A 54 12.99 -17.44 -2.60
C GLY A 54 11.69 -18.20 -2.31
N TRP A 55 11.59 -18.81 -1.12
CA TRP A 55 10.38 -19.50 -0.68
C TRP A 55 9.17 -18.57 -0.57
N VAL A 56 9.38 -17.37 -0.02
CA VAL A 56 8.31 -16.35 0.10
C VAL A 56 7.77 -15.97 -1.28
N GLN A 57 8.65 -15.70 -2.24
CA GLN A 57 8.22 -15.32 -3.59
C GLN A 57 7.54 -16.47 -4.33
N LEU A 58 8.04 -17.69 -4.16
CA LEU A 58 7.45 -18.89 -4.76
C LEU A 58 6.05 -19.17 -4.19
N SER A 59 5.90 -19.14 -2.87
CA SER A 59 4.60 -19.37 -2.22
C SER A 59 3.59 -18.31 -2.58
N ALA A 60 4.01 -17.03 -2.64
CA ALA A 60 3.16 -15.94 -3.12
C ALA A 60 2.72 -16.15 -4.56
N LEU A 61 3.62 -16.56 -5.45
CA LEU A 61 3.30 -16.86 -6.85
C LEU A 61 2.25 -17.99 -6.96
N ILE A 62 2.39 -19.06 -6.17
CA ILE A 62 1.42 -20.18 -6.17
C ILE A 62 0.02 -19.66 -5.76
N VAL A 63 -0.07 -18.84 -4.72
CA VAL A 63 -1.35 -18.25 -4.27
C VAL A 63 -1.94 -17.34 -5.35
N CYS A 64 -1.12 -16.51 -6.01
CA CYS A 64 -1.58 -15.65 -7.09
C CYS A 64 -2.10 -16.46 -8.29
N ILE A 65 -1.39 -17.52 -8.69
CA ILE A 65 -1.83 -18.40 -9.78
C ILE A 65 -3.16 -19.08 -9.42
N ALA A 66 -3.28 -19.60 -8.20
CA ALA A 66 -4.51 -20.23 -7.75
C ALA A 66 -5.70 -19.25 -7.76
N ALA A 67 -5.50 -18.03 -7.25
CA ALA A 67 -6.50 -16.98 -7.26
C ALA A 67 -6.89 -16.57 -8.69
N TRP A 68 -5.94 -16.43 -9.59
CA TRP A 68 -6.17 -16.12 -10.99
C TRP A 68 -6.98 -17.22 -11.69
N LEU A 69 -6.64 -18.49 -11.47
CA LEU A 69 -7.39 -19.62 -12.06
C LEU A 69 -8.83 -19.70 -11.56
N ILE A 70 -9.10 -19.32 -10.32
CA ILE A 70 -10.43 -19.44 -9.70
C ILE A 70 -11.31 -18.23 -10.03
N ARG A 71 -10.73 -17.02 -10.02
CA ARG A 71 -11.53 -15.78 -10.04
C ARG A 71 -11.42 -14.95 -11.29
N ASP A 72 -10.28 -14.88 -11.92
CA ASP A 72 -10.04 -13.84 -12.92
C ASP A 72 -9.90 -14.40 -14.34
N ARG A 73 -8.97 -15.31 -14.56
CA ARG A 73 -8.68 -15.89 -15.90
C ARG A 73 -8.44 -14.87 -17.01
N SER A 74 -8.12 -13.62 -16.66
CA SER A 74 -7.74 -12.59 -17.63
C SER A 74 -6.47 -13.00 -18.38
N SER A 75 -6.31 -12.43 -19.58
CA SER A 75 -5.14 -12.77 -20.42
C SER A 75 -3.84 -12.26 -19.80
N VAL A 76 -2.90 -13.15 -19.54
CA VAL A 76 -1.55 -12.81 -19.06
C VAL A 76 -0.80 -11.96 -20.10
N THR A 77 -1.16 -12.05 -21.38
CA THR A 77 -0.56 -11.22 -22.44
C THR A 77 -0.84 -9.73 -22.27
N ALA A 78 -1.87 -9.33 -21.49
CA ALA A 78 -2.12 -7.94 -21.14
C ALA A 78 -0.93 -7.26 -20.42
N LEU A 79 -0.03 -8.05 -19.80
CA LEU A 79 1.23 -7.51 -19.25
C LEU A 79 2.13 -6.90 -20.34
N MET A 80 2.03 -7.37 -21.58
CA MET A 80 2.78 -6.81 -22.70
C MET A 80 2.32 -5.41 -23.09
N ASP A 81 1.08 -5.04 -22.77
CA ASP A 81 0.46 -3.76 -23.13
C ASP A 81 0.68 -2.70 -22.03
N VAL A 82 1.21 -3.08 -20.87
CA VAL A 82 1.49 -2.14 -19.79
C VAL A 82 2.51 -1.08 -20.22
N SER A 83 2.15 0.18 -20.02
CA SER A 83 3.05 1.32 -20.29
C SER A 83 2.99 2.30 -19.12
N PRO A 84 4.13 2.80 -18.67
CA PRO A 84 5.52 2.47 -19.07
C PRO A 84 6.01 1.13 -18.51
N LYS A 85 6.90 0.46 -19.22
CA LYS A 85 7.38 -0.90 -18.91
C LYS A 85 8.07 -1.05 -17.54
N TYR A 86 8.69 0.02 -17.04
CA TYR A 86 9.37 0.00 -15.73
C TYR A 86 8.44 -0.31 -14.56
N MET A 87 7.13 -0.11 -14.71
CA MET A 87 6.15 -0.46 -13.68
C MET A 87 6.09 -1.97 -13.41
N LEU A 88 6.50 -2.80 -14.37
CA LEU A 88 6.59 -4.25 -14.20
C LEU A 88 7.73 -4.69 -13.25
N LEU A 89 8.62 -3.79 -12.88
CA LEU A 89 9.71 -4.07 -11.93
C LEU A 89 9.22 -4.22 -10.47
N GLY A 90 7.94 -4.01 -10.20
CA GLY A 90 7.37 -4.14 -8.87
C GLY A 90 7.68 -5.48 -8.18
N GLY A 91 7.70 -6.59 -8.93
CA GLY A 91 8.09 -7.90 -8.40
C GLY A 91 9.54 -7.97 -7.96
N VAL A 92 10.45 -7.36 -8.73
CA VAL A 92 11.89 -7.26 -8.37
C VAL A 92 12.05 -6.44 -7.10
N ILE A 93 11.38 -5.30 -7.03
CA ILE A 93 11.37 -4.45 -5.83
C ILE A 93 10.82 -5.22 -4.63
N GLY A 94 9.76 -6.02 -4.82
CA GLY A 94 9.19 -6.88 -3.78
C GLY A 94 10.19 -7.90 -3.21
N ALA A 95 11.05 -8.48 -4.04
CA ALA A 95 12.13 -9.35 -3.59
C ALA A 95 13.15 -8.59 -2.72
N PHE A 96 13.57 -7.40 -3.13
CA PHE A 96 14.46 -6.55 -2.33
C PHE A 96 13.82 -6.08 -1.02
N ILE A 97 12.53 -5.76 -1.02
CA ILE A 97 11.78 -5.44 0.20
C ILE A 97 11.86 -6.62 1.18
N THR A 98 11.57 -7.84 0.72
CA THR A 98 11.62 -9.04 1.57
C THR A 98 13.01 -9.24 2.17
N LEU A 99 14.07 -9.14 1.36
CA LEU A 99 15.46 -9.25 1.81
C LEU A 99 15.80 -8.22 2.89
N THR A 100 15.48 -6.94 2.63
CA THR A 100 15.83 -5.85 3.55
C THR A 100 15.02 -5.89 4.84
N VAL A 101 13.75 -6.30 4.79
CA VAL A 101 12.91 -6.51 5.98
C VAL A 101 13.50 -7.61 6.87
N ILE A 102 13.86 -8.77 6.30
CA ILE A 102 14.48 -9.87 7.04
C ILE A 102 15.78 -9.41 7.71
N VAL A 103 16.65 -8.74 6.97
CA VAL A 103 17.94 -8.24 7.48
C VAL A 103 17.73 -7.25 8.62
N SER A 104 16.81 -6.30 8.48
CA SER A 104 16.52 -5.31 9.51
C SER A 104 15.90 -5.94 10.76
N MET A 105 14.96 -6.88 10.62
CA MET A 105 14.36 -7.58 11.75
C MET A 105 15.38 -8.47 12.50
N ASN A 106 16.28 -9.12 11.77
CA ASN A 106 17.37 -9.89 12.39
C ASN A 106 18.33 -9.02 13.21
N ARG A 107 18.60 -7.79 12.78
CA ARG A 107 19.57 -6.89 13.44
C ARG A 107 18.97 -6.05 14.54
N LEU A 108 17.76 -5.54 14.34
CA LEU A 108 17.15 -4.53 15.22
C LEU A 108 16.05 -5.11 16.11
N GLY A 109 15.60 -6.32 15.80
CA GLY A 109 14.37 -6.90 16.35
C GLY A 109 13.11 -6.40 15.61
N PRO A 110 12.00 -7.16 15.68
CA PRO A 110 10.80 -6.88 14.88
C PRO A 110 10.20 -5.49 15.13
N ALA A 111 10.03 -5.10 16.40
CA ALA A 111 9.36 -3.84 16.74
C ALA A 111 10.10 -2.61 16.21
N ARG A 112 11.43 -2.53 16.41
CA ARG A 112 12.24 -1.40 15.93
C ARG A 112 12.33 -1.38 14.40
N ALA A 113 12.48 -2.53 13.78
CA ALA A 113 12.53 -2.64 12.33
C ALA A 113 11.23 -2.12 11.71
N VAL A 114 10.06 -2.58 12.20
CA VAL A 114 8.75 -2.15 11.69
C VAL A 114 8.54 -0.65 11.87
N GLN A 115 8.90 -0.08 13.01
CA GLN A 115 8.79 1.37 13.23
C GLN A 115 9.57 2.17 12.18
N LEU A 116 10.82 1.82 11.92
CA LEU A 116 11.65 2.50 10.92
C LEU A 116 11.13 2.31 9.50
N ILE A 117 10.66 1.10 9.17
CA ILE A 117 10.06 0.78 7.87
C ILE A 117 8.82 1.65 7.64
N VAL A 118 7.92 1.74 8.61
CA VAL A 118 6.69 2.54 8.49
C VAL A 118 7.00 4.02 8.31
N VAL A 119 7.92 4.57 9.09
CA VAL A 119 8.33 5.97 8.95
C VAL A 119 8.89 6.24 7.55
N SER A 120 9.74 5.34 7.05
CA SER A 120 10.29 5.45 5.70
C SER A 120 9.20 5.35 4.61
N GLN A 121 8.24 4.43 4.78
CA GLN A 121 7.11 4.28 3.85
C GLN A 121 6.25 5.55 3.78
N ILE A 122 5.93 6.14 4.92
CA ILE A 122 5.15 7.40 4.98
C ILE A 122 5.92 8.52 4.28
N ALA A 123 7.21 8.68 4.56
CA ALA A 123 8.03 9.72 3.94
C ALA A 123 8.09 9.57 2.42
N VAL A 124 8.33 8.35 1.93
CA VAL A 124 8.41 8.07 0.48
C VAL A 124 7.04 8.24 -0.19
N ALA A 125 5.95 7.76 0.42
CA ALA A 125 4.60 7.95 -0.11
C ALA A 125 4.26 9.43 -0.26
N TYR A 126 4.58 10.24 0.75
CA TYR A 126 4.39 11.69 0.70
C TYR A 126 5.19 12.36 -0.43
N LEU A 127 6.45 11.95 -0.62
CA LEU A 127 7.26 12.46 -1.73
C LEU A 127 6.70 12.07 -3.10
N ILE A 128 6.18 10.86 -3.25
CA ILE A 128 5.53 10.40 -4.48
C ILE A 128 4.32 11.27 -4.81
N GLU A 129 3.46 11.55 -3.83
CA GLU A 129 2.29 12.41 -4.00
C GLU A 129 2.70 13.86 -4.29
N LEU A 130 3.68 14.39 -3.56
CA LEU A 130 4.17 15.76 -3.73
C LEU A 130 4.69 16.02 -5.14
N PHE A 131 5.45 15.07 -5.69
CA PHE A 131 6.03 15.20 -7.02
C PHE A 131 5.15 14.63 -8.15
N GLY A 132 4.05 13.95 -7.81
CA GLY A 132 3.19 13.28 -8.79
C GLY A 132 3.92 12.14 -9.53
N LEU A 133 4.78 11.41 -8.83
CA LEU A 133 5.55 10.33 -9.43
C LEU A 133 4.66 9.12 -9.75
N PHE A 134 5.09 8.30 -10.72
CA PHE A 134 4.43 7.06 -11.13
C PHE A 134 2.96 7.23 -11.59
N GLY A 135 2.54 8.43 -11.99
CA GLY A 135 1.17 8.71 -12.43
C GLY A 135 0.18 8.98 -11.29
N VAL A 136 0.67 9.15 -10.07
CA VAL A 136 -0.14 9.61 -8.92
C VAL A 136 -0.49 11.08 -9.12
N GLU A 137 -1.76 11.45 -8.91
CA GLU A 137 -2.20 12.84 -8.94
C GLU A 137 -1.47 13.63 -7.83
N LYS A 138 -0.98 14.81 -8.17
CA LYS A 138 -0.33 15.69 -7.19
C LYS A 138 -1.38 16.12 -6.17
N THR A 139 -1.09 15.87 -4.91
CA THR A 139 -1.85 16.47 -3.84
C THR A 139 -1.42 17.95 -3.74
N GLU A 140 -2.28 18.86 -4.14
CA GLU A 140 -2.08 20.27 -3.79
C GLU A 140 -2.07 20.35 -2.27
N PHE A 141 -1.02 20.96 -1.74
CA PHE A 141 -0.91 21.23 -0.31
C PHE A 141 -2.08 22.18 0.03
N GLN A 142 -3.18 21.63 0.49
CA GLN A 142 -4.29 22.39 1.00
C GLN A 142 -3.79 23.10 2.26
N ARG A 143 -3.11 24.23 2.02
CA ARG A 143 -2.77 25.18 3.05
C ARG A 143 -4.08 25.55 3.70
N SER A 144 -4.17 25.36 4.99
CA SER A 144 -5.32 25.64 5.84
C SER A 144 -5.72 27.13 5.78
N GLU A 145 -6.09 27.62 4.61
CA GLU A 145 -6.59 29.00 4.40
C GLU A 145 -8.12 29.09 4.48
N GLU A 146 -8.83 27.94 4.46
CA GLU A 146 -10.29 27.94 4.57
C GLU A 146 -10.81 28.38 5.96
N HIS A 147 -10.01 28.19 7.02
CA HIS A 147 -10.44 28.63 8.35
C HIS A 147 -10.35 30.13 8.59
N THR A 148 -9.56 30.85 7.79
CA THR A 148 -9.42 32.32 7.97
C THR A 148 -10.49 33.09 7.24
N SER A 149 -10.99 32.60 6.11
CA SER A 149 -12.04 33.26 5.32
C SER A 149 -13.43 33.11 5.95
N GLU A 150 -13.74 32.01 6.64
CA GLU A 150 -15.02 31.87 7.35
C GLU A 150 -15.12 32.72 8.61
N LEU A 151 -14.00 32.98 9.28
CA LEU A 151 -14.00 33.88 10.45
C LEU A 151 -14.11 35.36 10.08
N GLN A 152 -13.59 35.76 8.92
CA GLN A 152 -13.74 37.13 8.43
C GLN A 152 -15.14 37.46 7.91
N SER A 153 -15.85 36.45 7.35
CA SER A 153 -17.23 36.66 6.87
C SER A 153 -18.30 36.76 7.98
N ARG A 154 -17.95 36.38 9.22
CA ARG A 154 -18.85 36.51 10.40
C ARG A 154 -18.67 37.76 11.21
N GLN A 155 -17.77 38.68 10.81
CA GLN A 155 -17.53 39.97 11.49
C GLN A 155 -17.99 41.19 10.71
N VAL A 156 -18.83 41.03 9.67
CA VAL A 156 -19.46 42.12 8.95
C VAL A 156 -20.95 42.08 9.15
#